data_4926e9cbe0a346977ca8b220c75f5248
#
_entry.id   4926e9cbe0a346977ca8b220c75f5248
#
_cell.length_a   1.000
_cell.length_b   1.000
_cell.length_c   1.000
_cell.angle_alpha   90.00
_cell.angle_beta   90.00
_cell.angle_gamma   90.00
#
_symmetry.space_group_name_H-M   'P 1'
#
loop_
_entity.id
_entity.type
_entity.pdbx_description
1 polymer ?
#
loop_
_entity_poly.entity_id
_entity_poly.type
_entity_poly.pdbx_seq_one_letter_code
_entity_poly.pdbx_strand_id
1 'polypeptide(L)'
;VNIVDNPEKSNFYFPAVGRKGLLSIAVSTGGASPVLAKNIRDRVMEQFDDEFEQYVAFVKEARALILSMRLEERKKRTLLNELIDNRFLSKAEQIQFLSRIHEQDNVLSAERK
;
A
#
# COMPACT_ATOMS: atom_id res chain seq x y z
N VAL A 1 -17.06 11.41 -23.41
CA VAL A 1 -16.87 11.70 -23.07
C VAL A 1 -17.04 12.12 -22.91
N ASN A 2 -17.18 12.20 -23.06
CA ASN A 2 -17.14 12.69 -22.80
C ASN A 2 -17.55 13.08 -22.75
N ILE A 3 -18.03 13.37 -22.95
CA ILE A 3 -18.24 13.94 -23.03
C ILE A 3 -18.66 14.49 -22.99
N VAL A 4 -19.06 14.67 -23.46
CA VAL A 4 -19.25 15.34 -23.40
C VAL A 4 -19.64 15.61 -23.31
N ASP A 5 -20.03 15.77 -23.50
CA ASP A 5 -20.21 16.01 -23.32
C ASP A 5 -20.47 15.79 -22.96
N ASN A 6 -20.76 15.49 -23.00
CA ASN A 6 -20.81 15.21 -22.50
C ASN A 6 -20.78 14.82 -21.67
N PRO A 7 -20.91 15.33 -21.51
CA PRO A 7 -20.66 15.44 -20.13
C PRO A 7 -20.99 14.26 -19.29
N GLU A 8 -21.92 13.88 -19.28
CA GLU A 8 -22.22 12.62 -18.63
C GLU A 8 -21.31 11.50 -19.12
N LYS A 9 -20.45 11.78 -20.03
CA LYS A 9 -19.51 10.81 -20.55
C LYS A 9 -18.59 10.26 -19.49
N SER A 10 -18.20 11.08 -18.54
CA SER A 10 -17.30 10.62 -17.49
C SER A 10 -17.91 9.52 -16.64
N ASN A 11 -19.25 9.45 -16.60
CA ASN A 11 -19.91 8.40 -15.81
C ASN A 11 -19.63 6.99 -16.32
N PHE A 12 -19.34 6.87 -17.59
CA PHE A 12 -19.06 5.56 -18.20
C PHE A 12 -17.71 5.02 -17.76
N TYR A 13 -16.87 5.90 -17.22
CA TYR A 13 -15.50 5.52 -16.87
C TYR A 13 -15.27 5.47 -15.38
N PHE A 14 -16.33 5.62 -14.59
CA PHE A 14 -16.19 5.48 -13.15
C PHE A 14 -15.80 4.04 -12.84
N PRO A 15 -14.70 3.85 -12.11
CA PRO A 15 -14.24 2.49 -11.83
C PRO A 15 -15.05 1.81 -10.75
N ALA A 16 -15.02 0.48 -10.76
CA ALA A 16 -15.52 -0.31 -9.65
C ALA A 16 -14.40 -0.35 -8.60
N VAL A 17 -14.72 0.06 -7.38
CA VAL A 17 -13.72 0.20 -6.33
C VAL A 17 -13.92 -0.88 -5.27
N GLY A 18 -12.82 -1.56 -4.90
CA GLY A 18 -12.80 -2.48 -3.78
C GLY A 18 -11.86 -1.94 -2.72
N ARG A 19 -12.22 -2.15 -1.46
CA ARG A 19 -11.41 -1.68 -0.35
C ARG A 19 -11.22 -2.78 0.69
N LYS A 20 -10.02 -2.82 1.27
CA LYS A 20 -9.76 -3.68 2.40
C LYS A 20 -8.76 -2.97 3.28
N GLY A 21 -9.26 -2.38 4.37
CA GLY A 21 -8.42 -1.52 5.21
C GLY A 21 -7.90 -0.35 4.41
N LEU A 22 -6.60 -0.20 4.38
CA LEU A 22 -5.94 0.89 3.65
C LEU A 22 -5.80 0.62 2.16
N LEU A 23 -6.01 -0.63 1.75
CA LEU A 23 -5.86 -0.99 0.34
C LEU A 23 -7.12 -0.62 -0.43
N SER A 24 -6.94 0.03 -1.57
CA SER A 24 -8.04 0.32 -2.49
C SER A 24 -7.62 -0.13 -3.87
N ILE A 25 -8.55 -0.75 -4.59
CA ILE A 25 -8.30 -1.20 -5.96
C ILE A 25 -9.46 -0.70 -6.82
N ALA A 26 -9.12 -0.09 -7.94
CA ALA A 26 -10.11 0.41 -8.88
C ALA A 26 -9.95 -0.30 -10.21
N VAL A 27 -11.07 -0.77 -10.76
CA VAL A 27 -11.08 -1.49 -12.02
C VAL A 27 -11.99 -0.78 -12.97
N SER A 28 -11.47 -0.49 -14.17
CA SER A 28 -12.25 0.12 -15.23
C SER A 28 -12.10 -0.71 -16.50
N THR A 29 -13.21 -0.86 -17.23
CA THR A 29 -13.18 -1.55 -18.52
C THR A 29 -13.31 -0.55 -19.67
N GLY A 30 -13.04 0.74 -19.39
CA GLY A 30 -13.13 1.77 -20.41
C GLY A 30 -14.55 2.00 -20.90
N GLY A 31 -15.53 1.74 -20.03
CA GLY A 31 -16.91 1.88 -20.40
C GLY A 31 -17.51 0.66 -21.08
N ALA A 32 -16.72 -0.42 -21.25
CA ALA A 32 -17.24 -1.60 -21.93
C ALA A 32 -18.36 -2.27 -21.16
N SER A 33 -18.19 -2.43 -19.83
CA SER A 33 -19.21 -3.09 -19.04
C SER A 33 -18.99 -2.81 -17.54
N PRO A 34 -19.91 -2.07 -16.91
CA PRO A 34 -19.81 -1.87 -15.45
C PRO A 34 -19.93 -3.20 -14.68
N VAL A 35 -20.73 -4.14 -15.19
CA VAL A 35 -20.89 -5.44 -14.54
C VAL A 35 -19.58 -6.23 -14.58
N LEU A 36 -18.92 -6.21 -15.73
CA LEU A 36 -17.63 -6.88 -15.86
C LEU A 36 -16.59 -6.26 -14.93
N ALA A 37 -16.57 -4.92 -14.84
CA ALA A 37 -15.64 -4.24 -13.96
C ALA A 37 -15.83 -4.67 -12.51
N LYS A 38 -17.08 -4.80 -12.07
CA LYS A 38 -17.39 -5.24 -10.71
C LYS A 38 -16.97 -6.69 -10.48
N ASN A 39 -17.19 -7.54 -11.47
CA ASN A 39 -16.80 -8.95 -11.37
C ASN A 39 -15.29 -9.09 -11.25
N ILE A 40 -14.55 -8.31 -12.04
CA ILE A 40 -13.09 -8.33 -11.97
C ILE A 40 -12.62 -7.81 -10.62
N ARG A 41 -13.21 -6.71 -10.16
CA ARG A 41 -12.88 -6.16 -8.86
C ARG A 41 -13.05 -7.21 -7.76
N ASP A 42 -14.18 -7.92 -7.78
CA ASP A 42 -14.45 -8.90 -6.73
C ASP A 42 -13.46 -10.04 -6.77
N ARG A 43 -13.08 -10.50 -7.96
CA ARG A 43 -12.09 -11.57 -8.08
C ARG A 43 -10.72 -11.13 -7.58
N VAL A 44 -10.33 -9.90 -7.90
CA VAL A 44 -9.05 -9.39 -7.45
C VAL A 44 -9.07 -9.24 -5.92
N MET A 45 -10.17 -8.73 -5.37
CA MET A 45 -10.27 -8.53 -3.92
C MET A 45 -10.22 -9.83 -3.15
N GLU A 46 -10.68 -10.93 -3.73
CA GLU A 46 -10.62 -12.24 -3.08
C GLU A 46 -9.21 -12.69 -2.77
N GLN A 47 -8.23 -12.12 -3.44
CA GLN A 47 -6.83 -12.49 -3.24
C GLN A 47 -6.20 -11.82 -2.03
N PHE A 48 -6.90 -10.87 -1.42
CA PHE A 48 -6.37 -10.10 -0.30
C PHE A 48 -7.18 -10.42 0.96
N ASP A 49 -6.53 -11.08 1.91
CA ASP A 49 -7.17 -11.48 3.15
C ASP A 49 -6.82 -10.52 4.29
N ASP A 50 -7.24 -10.87 5.50
CA ASP A 50 -6.98 -10.04 6.67
C ASP A 50 -5.49 -9.91 6.95
N GLU A 51 -4.73 -10.96 6.66
CA GLU A 51 -3.29 -10.93 6.85
C GLU A 51 -2.65 -9.89 5.93
N PHE A 52 -3.13 -9.82 4.70
CA PHE A 52 -2.62 -8.82 3.77
C PHE A 52 -3.01 -7.41 4.21
N GLU A 53 -4.21 -7.25 4.76
CA GLU A 53 -4.63 -5.96 5.28
C GLU A 53 -3.69 -5.50 6.39
N GLN A 54 -3.30 -6.39 7.27
CA GLN A 54 -2.36 -6.06 8.34
C GLN A 54 -0.97 -5.75 7.80
N TYR A 55 -0.58 -6.43 6.73
CA TYR A 55 0.69 -6.15 6.09
C TYR A 55 0.72 -4.72 5.54
N VAL A 56 -0.34 -4.27 4.88
CA VAL A 56 -0.39 -2.91 4.35
C VAL A 56 -0.29 -1.89 5.48
N ALA A 57 -0.98 -2.14 6.60
CA ALA A 57 -0.90 -1.25 7.74
C ALA A 57 0.53 -1.20 8.30
N PHE A 58 1.20 -2.35 8.35
CA PHE A 58 2.59 -2.42 8.78
C PHE A 58 3.50 -1.60 7.87
N VAL A 59 3.30 -1.72 6.55
CA VAL A 59 4.12 -0.97 5.59
C VAL A 59 3.95 0.53 5.81
N LYS A 60 2.73 0.97 6.07
CA LYS A 60 2.48 2.39 6.33
C LYS A 60 3.24 2.86 7.56
N GLU A 61 3.16 2.09 8.63
CA GLU A 61 3.83 2.43 9.89
C GLU A 61 5.35 2.42 9.73
N ALA A 62 5.88 1.38 9.10
CA ALA A 62 7.32 1.25 8.91
C ALA A 62 7.86 2.37 8.00
N ARG A 63 7.10 2.72 6.96
CA ARG A 63 7.52 3.80 6.07
C ARG A 63 7.62 5.12 6.82
N ALA A 64 6.62 5.43 7.64
CA ALA A 64 6.64 6.67 8.41
C ALA A 64 7.86 6.72 9.32
N LEU A 65 8.18 5.59 9.96
CA LEU A 65 9.33 5.50 10.83
C LEU A 65 10.63 5.71 10.07
N ILE A 66 10.80 5.03 8.94
CA ILE A 66 12.02 5.14 8.14
C ILE A 66 12.21 6.58 7.65
N LEU A 67 11.13 7.21 7.19
CA LEU A 67 11.23 8.57 6.67
C LEU A 67 11.60 9.58 7.76
N SER A 68 11.30 9.27 9.01
CA SER A 68 11.64 10.15 10.13
C SER A 68 13.08 9.98 10.60
N MET A 69 13.76 8.94 10.16
CA MET A 69 15.12 8.68 10.57
C MET A 69 16.12 9.56 9.85
N ARG A 70 17.28 9.76 10.48
CA ARG A 70 18.34 10.57 9.89
C ARG A 70 19.31 9.68 9.15
N LEU A 71 18.86 9.18 8.02
CA LEU A 71 19.67 8.34 7.14
C LEU A 71 19.78 9.02 5.78
N GLU A 72 20.80 8.60 5.03
CA GLU A 72 20.94 9.03 3.64
C GLU A 72 19.74 8.54 2.85
N GLU A 73 19.37 9.30 1.84
CA GLU A 73 18.23 8.95 1.00
C GLU A 73 18.36 7.54 0.41
N ARG A 74 19.58 7.17 0.03
CA ARG A 74 19.82 5.85 -0.55
C ARG A 74 19.52 4.74 0.44
N LYS A 75 19.93 4.93 1.71
CA LYS A 75 19.65 3.93 2.74
C LYS A 75 18.17 3.83 3.05
N LYS A 76 17.48 4.98 3.09
CA LYS A 76 16.04 4.98 3.29
C LYS A 76 15.35 4.21 2.18
N ARG A 77 15.76 4.44 0.93
CA ARG A 77 15.15 3.75 -0.20
C ARG A 77 15.38 2.24 -0.11
N THR A 78 16.57 1.84 0.31
CA THR A 78 16.86 0.42 0.48
C THR A 78 15.95 -0.22 1.52
N LEU A 79 15.75 0.46 2.65
CA LEU A 79 14.86 -0.05 3.69
C LEU A 79 13.41 -0.08 3.23
N LEU A 80 12.97 0.94 2.51
CA LEU A 80 11.60 0.97 1.99
C LEU A 80 11.36 -0.18 1.01
N ASN A 81 12.35 -0.48 0.18
CA ASN A 81 12.23 -1.59 -0.77
C ASN A 81 12.24 -2.94 -0.06
N GLU A 82 12.94 -3.03 1.06
CA GLU A 82 12.97 -4.25 1.85
C GLU A 82 11.59 -4.64 2.36
N LEU A 83 10.71 -3.65 2.57
CA LEU A 83 9.36 -3.92 3.07
C LEU A 83 8.50 -4.67 2.08
N ILE A 84 8.85 -4.63 0.80
CA ILE A 84 8.06 -5.28 -0.25
C ILE A 84 8.55 -6.71 -0.40
N ASP A 85 8.12 -7.56 0.52
CA ASP A 85 8.56 -8.94 0.57
C ASP A 85 7.49 -9.75 1.30
N ASN A 86 7.16 -10.92 0.76
CA ASN A 86 6.13 -11.77 1.32
C ASN A 86 6.41 -12.22 2.76
N ARG A 87 7.68 -12.20 3.18
CA ARG A 87 8.01 -12.60 4.56
C ARG A 87 7.33 -11.68 5.57
N PHE A 88 7.05 -10.44 5.19
CA PHE A 88 6.41 -9.49 6.10
C PHE A 88 4.90 -9.69 6.20
N LEU A 89 4.37 -10.71 5.55
CA LEU A 89 3.04 -11.17 5.86
C LEU A 89 3.02 -11.80 7.26
N SER A 90 4.18 -12.24 7.74
CA SER A 90 4.33 -12.80 9.08
C SER A 90 4.42 -11.70 10.12
N LYS A 91 3.57 -11.77 11.14
CA LYS A 91 3.59 -10.79 12.21
C LYS A 91 4.92 -10.78 12.94
N ALA A 92 5.55 -11.94 13.10
CA ALA A 92 6.85 -12.04 13.77
C ALA A 92 7.91 -11.26 13.01
N GLU A 93 7.92 -11.37 11.67
CA GLU A 93 8.86 -10.64 10.84
C GLU A 93 8.63 -9.14 10.93
N GLN A 94 7.35 -8.73 10.98
CA GLN A 94 7.00 -7.32 11.12
C GLN A 94 7.55 -6.75 12.43
N ILE A 95 7.36 -7.47 13.51
CA ILE A 95 7.82 -7.04 14.82
C ILE A 95 9.34 -6.95 14.85
N GLN A 96 10.03 -7.94 14.28
CA GLN A 96 11.48 -7.92 14.25
C GLN A 96 12.02 -6.74 13.46
N PHE A 97 11.39 -6.43 12.34
CA PHE A 97 11.82 -5.31 11.52
C PHE A 97 11.67 -3.99 12.28
N LEU A 98 10.52 -3.79 12.91
CA LEU A 98 10.27 -2.56 13.66
C LEU A 98 11.24 -2.42 14.83
N SER A 99 11.53 -3.52 15.52
CA SER A 99 12.49 -3.50 16.62
C SER A 99 13.88 -3.11 16.13
N ARG A 100 14.29 -3.67 15.00
CA ARG A 100 15.60 -3.37 14.43
C ARG A 100 15.71 -1.89 14.06
N ILE A 101 14.65 -1.34 13.47
CA ILE A 101 14.64 0.05 13.05
C ILE A 101 14.65 0.98 14.28
N HIS A 102 13.88 0.64 15.32
CA HIS A 102 13.87 1.42 16.56
C HIS A 102 15.25 1.45 17.20
N GLU A 103 15.94 0.31 17.21
CA GLU A 103 17.29 0.23 17.75
C GLU A 103 18.25 1.14 16.97
N GLN A 104 18.18 1.11 15.65
CA GLN A 104 19.02 1.96 14.83
C GLN A 104 18.76 3.44 15.09
N ASP A 105 17.50 3.80 15.25
CA ASP A 105 17.12 5.18 15.51
C ASP A 105 17.67 5.64 16.84
N ASN A 106 17.60 4.77 17.87
CA ASN A 106 18.12 5.09 19.18
C ASN A 106 19.64 5.28 19.16
N VAL A 107 20.34 4.42 18.42
CA VAL A 107 21.80 4.53 18.30
C VAL A 107 22.16 5.84 17.63
N LEU A 108 21.46 6.20 16.54
CA LEU A 108 21.73 7.44 15.84
C LEU A 108 21.49 8.66 16.73
N SER A 109 20.43 8.61 17.55
CA SER A 109 20.13 9.69 18.46
C SER A 109 21.21 9.82 19.53
N ALA A 110 21.72 8.70 20.03
CA ALA A 110 22.75 8.71 21.06
C ALA A 110 24.07 9.28 20.51
N GLU A 111 24.41 8.94 19.29
CA GLU A 111 25.66 9.40 18.67
C GLU A 111 25.70 10.90 18.45
N ARG A 112 24.54 11.53 18.47
CA ARG A 112 24.48 12.97 18.27
C ARG A 112 24.76 13.76 19.51
N LYS A 113 24.71 13.13 20.63
CA LYS A 113 25.02 13.77 21.89
C LYS A 113 26.49 13.74 22.16
#